data_ec282496a1fd81eede5d66baf9deca6a
#
_entry.id   ec282496a1fd81eede5d66baf9deca6a
#
_cell.length_a   1.000
_cell.length_b   1.000
_cell.length_c   1.000
_cell.angle_alpha   90.00
_cell.angle_beta   90.00
_cell.angle_gamma   90.00
#
_symmetry.space_group_name_H-M   'P 1'
#
loop_
_entity.id
_entity.type
_entity.pdbx_description
1 polymer ?
#
loop_
_entity_poly.entity_id
_entity_poly.type
_entity_poly.pdbx_seq_one_letter_code
_entity_poly.pdbx_strand_id
1 'polypeptide(L)'
;MLRFFRILTILTIFALALPLQLIAKEQFTIIIDPGHGGGDYGTPHRKCKQDEKTIALNVALKLGKLIEKNYSDVKVVYTRKTDKYPSLPERTQIAKKNKGDLFISIHVNACPTPSVRGFETYIFGTEGSDSGKRRVEERLVEERENLDISGKRVNFDTDIDIETKILCQAQREKHNKQSQEIAQAVHKNLIASLKKTSYAKNVVSRGVKAKNLFVLCYSPMPAILVELGYMSNVAEERFINTDEAQSTFANALYQGFKEYKRKWDKRQLSNQDNAKPDQQKDNAKPAEQDKPKPSDQSTNDTPKQQATGNVVWKIQFLTSSKLLNEGSPEFKGLSPVSYYKEGDLYKYTYGSAPTSRGLNTELKKVTALFPGAFPVKFDANGNRIKN
;
A
#
# COMPACT_ATOMS: atom_id res chain seq x y z
N MET A 1 -15.98 58.01 -29.24
CA MET A 1 -14.68 57.30 -29.12
C MET A 1 -14.22 57.06 -27.66
N LEU A 2 -14.34 57.99 -26.75
CA LEU A 2 -13.85 57.81 -25.36
C LEU A 2 -14.59 56.71 -24.56
N ARG A 3 -15.85 56.41 -24.83
CA ARG A 3 -16.59 55.36 -24.12
C ARG A 3 -16.23 53.93 -24.58
N PHE A 4 -15.83 53.76 -25.83
CA PHE A 4 -15.36 52.46 -26.34
C PHE A 4 -13.98 52.08 -25.78
N PHE A 5 -13.08 53.05 -25.58
CA PHE A 5 -11.80 52.80 -24.97
C PHE A 5 -11.88 52.38 -23.48
N ARG A 6 -12.85 52.94 -22.73
CA ARG A 6 -13.04 52.54 -21.31
C ARG A 6 -13.60 51.16 -21.14
N ILE A 7 -14.44 50.67 -22.07
CA ILE A 7 -14.98 49.31 -22.01
C ILE A 7 -13.90 48.30 -22.39
N LEU A 8 -13.03 48.61 -23.35
CA LEU A 8 -11.94 47.75 -23.77
C LEU A 8 -10.89 47.62 -22.69
N THR A 9 -10.57 48.68 -21.94
CA THR A 9 -9.61 48.63 -20.81
C THR A 9 -10.16 47.85 -19.61
N ILE A 10 -11.47 47.89 -19.36
CA ILE A 10 -12.10 47.13 -18.29
C ILE A 10 -12.13 45.61 -18.62
N LEU A 11 -12.38 45.27 -19.91
CA LEU A 11 -12.33 43.85 -20.36
C LEU A 11 -10.93 43.28 -20.33
N THR A 12 -9.86 44.05 -20.62
CA THR A 12 -8.49 43.60 -20.54
C THR A 12 -7.98 43.43 -19.10
N ILE A 13 -8.46 44.24 -18.16
CA ILE A 13 -8.12 44.09 -16.73
C ILE A 13 -8.84 42.86 -16.12
N PHE A 14 -10.07 42.53 -16.59
CA PHE A 14 -10.77 41.36 -16.13
C PHE A 14 -10.18 40.04 -16.69
N ALA A 15 -9.57 40.07 -17.88
CA ALA A 15 -8.88 38.90 -18.46
C ALA A 15 -7.55 38.59 -17.79
N LEU A 16 -6.92 39.60 -17.13
CA LEU A 16 -5.66 39.40 -16.35
C LEU A 16 -5.89 38.97 -14.90
N ALA A 17 -7.13 38.99 -14.43
CA ALA A 17 -7.54 38.52 -13.10
C ALA A 17 -8.07 37.09 -13.10
N LEU A 18 -7.70 36.26 -14.09
CA LEU A 18 -7.83 34.81 -13.95
C LEU A 18 -6.99 34.43 -12.73
N PRO A 19 -7.61 33.90 -11.64
CA PRO A 19 -6.82 33.43 -10.53
C PRO A 19 -5.88 32.38 -11.11
N LEU A 20 -4.58 32.59 -11.01
CA LEU A 20 -3.64 31.48 -10.98
C LEU A 20 -4.19 30.59 -9.88
N GLN A 21 -4.98 29.59 -10.25
CA GLN A 21 -5.25 28.49 -9.33
C GLN A 21 -3.87 27.88 -9.06
N LEU A 22 -3.24 28.37 -7.99
CA LEU A 22 -2.17 27.63 -7.36
C LEU A 22 -2.80 26.26 -7.11
N ILE A 23 -2.50 25.28 -7.96
CA ILE A 23 -2.86 23.89 -7.71
C ILE A 23 -2.15 23.60 -6.40
N ALA A 24 -2.90 23.68 -5.31
CA ALA A 24 -2.40 23.39 -3.99
C ALA A 24 -1.80 21.97 -4.08
N LYS A 25 -0.49 21.88 -3.93
CA LYS A 25 0.21 20.59 -3.90
C LYS A 25 -0.49 19.75 -2.84
N GLU A 26 -0.99 18.60 -3.23
CA GLU A 26 -1.69 17.71 -2.31
C GLU A 26 -0.77 17.41 -1.12
N GLN A 27 -1.24 17.69 0.10
CA GLN A 27 -0.46 17.54 1.31
C GLN A 27 -0.20 16.06 1.56
N PHE A 28 1.06 15.67 1.59
CA PHE A 28 1.44 14.30 1.92
C PHE A 28 1.16 14.00 3.40
N THR A 29 0.48 12.90 3.69
CA THR A 29 0.21 12.48 5.07
C THR A 29 0.99 11.21 5.42
N ILE A 30 1.92 11.29 6.37
CA ILE A 30 2.60 10.13 6.95
C ILE A 30 1.95 9.73 8.26
N ILE A 31 1.68 8.44 8.41
CA ILE A 31 1.22 7.82 9.66
C ILE A 31 2.42 7.16 10.34
N ILE A 32 2.78 7.62 11.52
CA ILE A 32 3.81 7.01 12.34
C ILE A 32 3.12 6.22 13.46
N ASP A 33 3.41 4.94 13.52
CA ASP A 33 2.79 3.98 14.44
C ASP A 33 3.82 3.46 15.44
N PRO A 34 3.95 4.06 16.63
CA PRO A 34 4.72 3.45 17.71
C PRO A 34 4.02 2.18 18.19
N GLY A 35 4.65 1.01 18.04
CA GLY A 35 4.10 -0.26 18.48
C GLY A 35 3.71 -0.26 19.97
N HIS A 36 2.78 -1.15 20.36
CA HIS A 36 2.36 -1.34 21.75
C HIS A 36 1.81 -0.07 22.43
N GLY A 37 1.88 0.03 23.77
CA GLY A 37 1.46 1.18 24.57
C GLY A 37 0.51 0.83 25.71
N GLY A 38 0.38 1.73 26.68
CA GLY A 38 -0.47 1.52 27.86
C GLY A 38 -0.11 0.24 28.60
N GLY A 39 -1.08 -0.66 28.75
CA GLY A 39 -0.90 -1.97 29.38
C GLY A 39 -0.16 -3.00 28.55
N ASP A 40 0.01 -2.77 27.24
CA ASP A 40 0.83 -3.59 26.37
C ASP A 40 2.27 -3.06 26.33
N TYR A 41 3.16 -3.73 27.02
CA TYR A 41 4.58 -3.36 27.12
C TYR A 41 5.40 -3.73 25.87
N GLY A 42 4.85 -4.60 25.00
CA GLY A 42 5.64 -5.28 23.99
C GLY A 42 6.69 -6.20 24.63
N THR A 43 7.89 -6.20 24.14
CA THR A 43 9.02 -6.88 24.80
C THR A 43 9.46 -6.11 26.03
N PRO A 44 9.36 -6.69 27.25
CA PRO A 44 9.83 -6.04 28.46
C PRO A 44 11.35 -5.93 28.50
N HIS A 45 11.84 -4.90 29.15
CA HIS A 45 13.28 -4.75 29.44
C HIS A 45 13.77 -5.87 30.34
N ARG A 46 15.05 -6.26 30.17
CA ARG A 46 15.69 -7.28 30.99
C ARG A 46 16.82 -6.72 31.87
N LYS A 47 17.65 -5.87 31.28
CA LYS A 47 18.85 -5.28 31.90
C LYS A 47 18.85 -3.76 31.87
N CYS A 48 17.98 -3.16 31.06
CA CYS A 48 17.89 -1.72 30.89
C CYS A 48 16.58 -1.17 31.50
N LYS A 49 16.21 0.08 31.17
CA LYS A 49 15.10 0.78 31.85
C LYS A 49 13.84 0.90 30.98
N GLN A 50 13.94 0.74 29.68
CA GLN A 50 12.84 1.00 28.76
C GLN A 50 12.34 -0.28 28.12
N ASP A 51 11.04 -0.50 28.19
CA ASP A 51 10.34 -1.52 27.43
C ASP A 51 10.20 -1.12 25.97
N GLU A 52 9.88 -2.06 25.11
CA GLU A 52 9.69 -1.84 23.68
C GLU A 52 8.75 -0.65 23.40
N LYS A 53 7.58 -0.59 24.07
CA LYS A 53 6.61 0.51 23.88
C LYS A 53 7.21 1.90 24.08
N THR A 54 8.17 2.05 24.99
CA THR A 54 8.81 3.32 25.31
C THR A 54 9.83 3.68 24.25
N ILE A 55 10.64 2.72 23.82
CA ILE A 55 11.64 2.87 22.76
C ILE A 55 10.95 3.22 21.44
N ALA A 56 9.91 2.47 21.07
CA ALA A 56 9.12 2.70 19.87
C ALA A 56 8.54 4.12 19.85
N LEU A 57 7.97 4.59 20.96
CA LEU A 57 7.44 5.94 21.09
C LEU A 57 8.53 7.00 20.94
N ASN A 58 9.65 6.84 21.62
CA ASN A 58 10.76 7.80 21.56
C ASN A 58 11.30 7.95 20.13
N VAL A 59 11.53 6.85 19.42
CA VAL A 59 12.00 6.86 18.04
C VAL A 59 10.95 7.49 17.12
N ALA A 60 9.67 7.15 17.29
CA ALA A 60 8.57 7.72 16.52
C ALA A 60 8.46 9.25 16.68
N LEU A 61 8.54 9.76 17.91
CA LEU A 61 8.48 11.19 18.19
C LEU A 61 9.69 11.95 17.64
N LYS A 62 10.89 11.34 17.71
CA LYS A 62 12.10 11.91 17.10
C LYS A 62 11.97 11.95 15.57
N LEU A 63 11.45 10.88 14.95
CA LEU A 63 11.19 10.82 13.51
C LEU A 63 10.23 11.91 13.06
N GLY A 64 9.09 12.02 13.73
CA GLY A 64 8.09 13.03 13.37
C GLY A 64 8.62 14.46 13.50
N LYS A 65 9.38 14.77 14.56
CA LYS A 65 10.05 16.09 14.71
C LYS A 65 11.00 16.38 13.56
N LEU A 66 11.75 15.39 13.07
CA LEU A 66 12.64 15.55 11.92
C LEU A 66 11.84 15.86 10.65
N ILE A 67 10.71 15.20 10.44
CA ILE A 67 9.85 15.43 9.28
C ILE A 67 9.20 16.80 9.36
N GLU A 68 8.54 17.14 10.46
CA GLU A 68 7.88 18.43 10.69
C GLU A 68 8.83 19.63 10.54
N LYS A 69 10.08 19.46 10.99
CA LYS A 69 11.13 20.50 10.84
C LYS A 69 11.54 20.74 9.38
N ASN A 70 11.52 19.72 8.52
CA ASN A 70 12.13 19.78 7.20
C ASN A 70 11.11 19.82 6.05
N TYR A 71 9.81 19.58 6.33
CA TYR A 71 8.75 19.52 5.33
C TYR A 71 7.51 20.27 5.80
N SER A 72 7.20 21.41 5.20
CA SER A 72 5.97 22.17 5.45
C SER A 72 4.74 21.56 4.72
N ASP A 73 4.98 20.73 3.69
CA ASP A 73 3.97 20.07 2.86
C ASP A 73 3.66 18.62 3.33
N VAL A 74 4.18 18.22 4.49
CA VAL A 74 3.93 16.88 5.07
C VAL A 74 3.19 17.00 6.38
N LYS A 75 2.03 16.35 6.46
CA LYS A 75 1.26 16.18 7.69
C LYS A 75 1.75 14.91 8.39
N VAL A 76 2.20 15.05 9.64
CA VAL A 76 2.57 13.92 10.51
C VAL A 76 1.40 13.56 11.40
N VAL A 77 0.94 12.32 11.32
CA VAL A 77 -0.10 11.74 12.17
C VAL A 77 0.48 10.56 12.93
N TYR A 78 0.22 10.48 14.21
CA TYR A 78 0.66 9.36 15.04
C TYR A 78 -0.54 8.53 15.45
N THR A 79 -0.38 7.22 15.54
CA THR A 79 -1.41 6.34 16.15
C THR A 79 -1.47 6.58 17.66
N ARG A 80 -0.34 6.93 18.29
CA ARG A 80 -0.24 7.44 19.67
C ARG A 80 0.94 8.40 19.82
N LYS A 81 0.78 9.40 20.68
CA LYS A 81 1.86 10.36 21.07
C LYS A 81 2.26 10.22 22.54
N THR A 82 1.57 9.37 23.29
CA THR A 82 1.75 9.14 24.71
C THR A 82 1.71 7.64 24.99
N ASP A 83 1.87 7.25 26.25
CA ASP A 83 1.77 5.86 26.65
C ASP A 83 0.29 5.42 26.76
N LYS A 84 -0.40 5.35 25.60
CA LYS A 84 -1.75 4.81 25.39
C LYS A 84 -1.68 3.59 24.51
N TYR A 85 -2.62 2.69 24.64
CA TYR A 85 -2.77 1.50 23.81
C TYR A 85 -3.87 1.70 22.77
N PRO A 86 -3.56 2.01 21.49
CA PRO A 86 -4.51 1.79 20.41
C PRO A 86 -4.43 0.32 19.98
N SER A 87 -5.59 -0.34 19.86
CA SER A 87 -5.66 -1.70 19.31
C SER A 87 -5.20 -1.76 17.85
N LEU A 88 -4.87 -2.95 17.36
CA LEU A 88 -4.43 -3.11 15.96
C LEU A 88 -5.46 -2.57 14.96
N PRO A 89 -6.80 -2.84 15.11
CA PRO A 89 -7.81 -2.22 14.27
C PRO A 89 -7.85 -0.68 14.38
N GLU A 90 -7.72 -0.11 15.58
CA GLU A 90 -7.70 1.35 15.75
C GLU A 90 -6.52 2.00 15.03
N ARG A 91 -5.33 1.38 15.02
CA ARG A 91 -4.15 1.89 14.28
C ARG A 91 -4.45 2.03 12.79
N THR A 92 -5.06 1.02 12.19
CA THR A 92 -5.43 1.03 10.76
C THR A 92 -6.59 2.00 10.48
N GLN A 93 -7.54 2.15 11.39
CA GLN A 93 -8.62 3.13 11.30
C GLN A 93 -8.09 4.57 11.38
N ILE A 94 -7.13 4.86 12.26
CA ILE A 94 -6.46 6.17 12.32
C ILE A 94 -5.79 6.47 10.97
N ALA A 95 -5.10 5.49 10.39
CA ALA A 95 -4.45 5.63 9.10
C ALA A 95 -5.47 5.92 7.97
N LYS A 96 -6.55 5.15 7.90
CA LYS A 96 -7.65 5.32 6.93
C LYS A 96 -8.33 6.67 7.08
N LYS A 97 -8.75 7.04 8.30
CA LYS A 97 -9.45 8.31 8.60
C LYS A 97 -8.64 9.55 8.20
N ASN A 98 -7.32 9.47 8.36
CA ASN A 98 -6.44 10.57 7.99
C ASN A 98 -5.96 10.54 6.53
N LYS A 99 -6.46 9.60 5.71
CA LYS A 99 -6.07 9.42 4.30
C LYS A 99 -4.55 9.37 4.14
N GLY A 100 -3.88 8.53 4.95
CA GLY A 100 -2.43 8.42 4.93
C GLY A 100 -1.88 8.00 3.57
N ASP A 101 -0.74 8.58 3.18
CA ASP A 101 0.01 8.23 1.97
C ASP A 101 1.13 7.24 2.25
N LEU A 102 1.52 7.11 3.51
CA LEU A 102 2.54 6.19 3.99
C LEU A 102 2.29 5.83 5.46
N PHE A 103 2.44 4.55 5.80
CA PHE A 103 2.38 4.04 7.17
C PHE A 103 3.72 3.44 7.57
N ILE A 104 4.28 3.87 8.71
CA ILE A 104 5.52 3.33 9.28
C ILE A 104 5.27 2.90 10.72
N SER A 105 5.26 1.59 10.96
CA SER A 105 5.22 1.01 12.29
C SER A 105 6.63 0.77 12.83
N ILE A 106 6.84 1.02 14.12
CA ILE A 106 8.15 0.97 14.78
C ILE A 106 8.04 0.05 15.99
N HIS A 107 8.87 -1.01 16.00
CA HIS A 107 8.90 -2.08 16.98
C HIS A 107 10.33 -2.45 17.40
N VAL A 108 10.46 -3.28 18.42
CA VAL A 108 11.73 -3.88 18.83
C VAL A 108 11.52 -5.36 19.12
N ASN A 109 12.11 -6.19 18.32
CA ASN A 109 11.93 -7.63 18.31
C ASN A 109 12.39 -8.34 19.58
N ALA A 110 11.93 -9.57 19.77
CA ALA A 110 12.45 -10.51 20.75
C ALA A 110 12.31 -11.95 20.28
N CYS A 111 13.17 -12.82 20.78
CA CYS A 111 12.99 -14.26 20.63
C CYS A 111 13.60 -15.02 21.82
N PRO A 112 13.21 -16.30 22.03
CA PRO A 112 13.74 -17.12 23.13
C PRO A 112 15.26 -17.35 23.07
N THR A 113 15.86 -17.23 21.88
CA THR A 113 17.31 -17.45 21.66
C THR A 113 18.09 -16.14 21.84
N PRO A 114 18.83 -15.94 22.94
CA PRO A 114 19.48 -14.65 23.25
C PRO A 114 20.61 -14.26 22.29
N SER A 115 21.16 -15.19 21.50
CA SER A 115 22.19 -14.90 20.50
C SER A 115 21.62 -14.28 19.23
N VAL A 116 20.32 -14.37 19.00
CA VAL A 116 19.65 -13.74 17.85
C VAL A 116 19.70 -12.23 18.01
N ARG A 117 20.08 -11.55 16.93
CA ARG A 117 20.25 -10.09 16.88
C ARG A 117 20.08 -9.56 15.46
N GLY A 118 19.98 -8.24 15.34
CA GLY A 118 19.90 -7.51 14.09
C GLY A 118 18.54 -6.88 13.86
N PHE A 119 18.50 -5.88 13.01
CA PHE A 119 17.28 -5.19 12.61
C PHE A 119 16.72 -5.76 11.31
N GLU A 120 15.42 -5.64 11.14
CA GLU A 120 14.68 -6.12 9.96
C GLU A 120 13.57 -5.15 9.60
N THR A 121 13.13 -5.21 8.34
CA THR A 121 12.01 -4.40 7.87
C THR A 121 10.99 -5.31 7.21
N TYR A 122 9.72 -5.15 7.57
CA TYR A 122 8.64 -5.97 7.04
C TYR A 122 7.74 -5.17 6.10
N ILE A 123 7.31 -5.84 5.03
CA ILE A 123 6.20 -5.45 4.16
C ILE A 123 5.10 -6.49 4.26
N PHE A 124 3.88 -6.15 3.81
CA PHE A 124 2.81 -7.14 3.70
C PHE A 124 3.13 -8.18 2.64
N GLY A 125 2.87 -9.45 2.97
CA GLY A 125 2.97 -10.57 2.06
C GLY A 125 3.24 -11.88 2.79
N THR A 126 3.09 -12.97 2.06
CA THR A 126 3.55 -14.28 2.48
C THR A 126 4.85 -14.58 1.74
N GLU A 127 5.94 -14.81 2.45
CA GLU A 127 7.12 -15.40 1.82
C GLU A 127 6.68 -16.73 1.19
N GLY A 128 7.12 -16.96 -0.06
CA GLY A 128 6.72 -18.12 -0.86
C GLY A 128 6.74 -19.41 -0.05
N SER A 129 5.88 -20.34 -0.41
CA SER A 129 5.46 -21.55 0.30
C SER A 129 6.55 -22.59 0.63
N ASP A 130 7.82 -22.21 0.71
CA ASP A 130 8.90 -23.04 1.25
C ASP A 130 8.76 -23.12 2.78
N SER A 131 7.57 -23.63 3.18
CA SER A 131 7.06 -23.66 4.55
C SER A 131 7.89 -24.52 5.53
N GLY A 132 8.90 -25.22 5.04
CA GLY A 132 9.78 -26.05 5.86
C GLY A 132 10.99 -25.32 6.46
N LYS A 133 11.36 -24.13 5.97
CA LYS A 133 12.62 -23.45 6.34
C LYS A 133 12.45 -22.11 7.06
N ARG A 134 11.21 -21.72 7.44
CA ARG A 134 11.04 -20.51 8.26
C ARG A 134 11.75 -20.70 9.61
N ARG A 135 12.63 -19.76 9.92
CA ARG A 135 13.29 -19.74 11.24
C ARG A 135 12.25 -19.54 12.34
N VAL A 136 12.48 -20.15 13.49
CA VAL A 136 11.56 -20.08 14.64
C VAL A 136 11.26 -18.61 15.02
N GLU A 137 12.30 -17.77 15.05
CA GLU A 137 12.17 -16.34 15.36
C GLU A 137 11.24 -15.58 14.40
N GLU A 138 11.18 -15.98 13.13
CA GLU A 138 10.33 -15.33 12.13
C GLU A 138 8.84 -15.67 12.31
N ARG A 139 8.53 -16.86 12.81
CA ARG A 139 7.16 -17.24 13.18
C ARG A 139 6.71 -16.52 14.43
N LEU A 140 7.60 -16.38 15.41
CA LEU A 140 7.30 -15.70 16.67
C LEU A 140 6.98 -14.23 16.49
N VAL A 141 7.60 -13.52 15.52
CA VAL A 141 7.25 -12.13 15.19
C VAL A 141 5.81 -12.06 14.69
N GLU A 142 5.42 -12.91 13.72
CA GLU A 142 4.05 -12.90 13.19
C GLU A 142 3.01 -13.25 14.26
N GLU A 143 3.34 -14.18 15.16
CA GLU A 143 2.47 -14.51 16.28
C GLU A 143 2.32 -13.34 17.24
N ARG A 144 3.42 -12.73 17.68
CA ARG A 144 3.43 -11.67 18.68
C ARG A 144 2.77 -10.38 18.21
N GLU A 145 3.14 -9.92 17.00
CA GLU A 145 2.64 -8.65 16.47
C GLU A 145 1.16 -8.68 16.02
N ASN A 146 0.55 -9.86 16.06
CA ASN A 146 -0.88 -10.04 15.80
C ASN A 146 -1.70 -10.33 17.08
N LEU A 147 -1.13 -10.15 18.27
CA LEU A 147 -1.86 -10.28 19.53
C LEU A 147 -2.47 -8.93 19.96
N ASP A 148 -3.62 -9.00 20.63
CA ASP A 148 -4.16 -7.88 21.39
C ASP A 148 -3.56 -7.83 22.82
N ILE A 149 -3.94 -6.80 23.59
CA ILE A 149 -3.47 -6.60 24.97
C ILE A 149 -3.83 -7.77 25.91
N SER A 150 -4.83 -8.58 25.58
CA SER A 150 -5.20 -9.77 26.35
C SER A 150 -4.39 -11.01 25.94
N GLY A 151 -3.49 -10.89 24.97
CA GLY A 151 -2.74 -11.98 24.38
C GLY A 151 -3.56 -12.82 23.41
N LYS A 152 -4.75 -12.36 23.00
CA LYS A 152 -5.57 -13.03 22.00
C LYS A 152 -5.16 -12.57 20.60
N ARG A 153 -5.09 -13.50 19.66
CA ARG A 153 -4.85 -13.18 18.26
C ARG A 153 -6.00 -12.38 17.67
N VAL A 154 -5.70 -11.22 17.07
CA VAL A 154 -6.68 -10.39 16.37
C VAL A 154 -7.24 -11.16 15.19
N ASN A 155 -8.55 -11.14 15.03
CA ASN A 155 -9.23 -11.85 13.95
C ASN A 155 -9.25 -11.00 12.69
N PHE A 156 -8.51 -11.44 11.68
CA PHE A 156 -8.41 -10.77 10.38
C PHE A 156 -9.74 -10.70 9.62
N ASP A 157 -10.72 -11.55 9.99
CA ASP A 157 -12.00 -11.61 9.30
C ASP A 157 -13.09 -10.77 9.98
N THR A 158 -13.05 -10.60 11.28
CA THR A 158 -14.11 -9.92 12.03
C THR A 158 -13.74 -8.53 12.56
N ASP A 159 -12.45 -8.29 12.83
CA ASP A 159 -12.01 -7.08 13.54
C ASP A 159 -11.76 -5.89 12.62
N ILE A 160 -12.01 -6.04 11.31
CA ILE A 160 -11.89 -4.98 10.30
C ILE A 160 -13.19 -4.86 9.50
N ASP A 161 -13.58 -3.63 9.22
CA ASP A 161 -14.74 -3.33 8.36
C ASP A 161 -14.50 -3.79 6.91
N ILE A 162 -15.60 -4.20 6.27
CA ILE A 162 -15.57 -4.74 4.90
C ILE A 162 -15.03 -3.75 3.86
N GLU A 163 -15.28 -2.45 4.06
CA GLU A 163 -14.80 -1.41 3.17
C GLU A 163 -13.26 -1.33 3.19
N THR A 164 -12.65 -1.39 4.38
CA THR A 164 -11.19 -1.43 4.54
C THR A 164 -10.59 -2.67 3.88
N LYS A 165 -11.21 -3.84 4.03
CA LYS A 165 -10.76 -5.08 3.37
C LYS A 165 -10.75 -4.94 1.86
N ILE A 166 -11.84 -4.45 1.27
CA ILE A 166 -11.97 -4.25 -0.18
C ILE A 166 -10.92 -3.25 -0.67
N LEU A 167 -10.75 -2.13 0.04
CA LEU A 167 -9.78 -1.10 -0.32
C LEU A 167 -8.35 -1.62 -0.31
N CYS A 168 -7.96 -2.33 0.75
CA CYS A 168 -6.63 -2.93 0.87
C CYS A 168 -6.38 -3.96 -0.23
N GLN A 169 -7.37 -4.80 -0.54
CA GLN A 169 -7.26 -5.81 -1.59
C GLN A 169 -7.16 -5.19 -2.98
N ALA A 170 -7.96 -4.17 -3.28
CA ALA A 170 -7.97 -3.50 -4.58
C ALA A 170 -6.68 -2.74 -4.90
N GLN A 171 -5.96 -2.28 -3.88
CA GLN A 171 -4.74 -1.48 -4.04
C GLN A 171 -3.46 -2.25 -3.67
N ARG A 172 -3.58 -3.54 -3.32
CA ARG A 172 -2.50 -4.36 -2.77
C ARG A 172 -1.22 -4.34 -3.60
N GLU A 173 -1.32 -4.58 -4.91
CA GLU A 173 -0.16 -4.61 -5.79
C GLU A 173 0.58 -3.28 -5.88
N LYS A 174 -0.20 -2.20 -6.07
CA LYS A 174 0.36 -0.84 -6.11
C LYS A 174 1.06 -0.50 -4.80
N HIS A 175 0.42 -0.79 -3.67
CA HIS A 175 0.96 -0.50 -2.35
C HIS A 175 2.15 -1.40 -2.01
N ASN A 176 2.14 -2.68 -2.38
CA ASN A 176 3.27 -3.57 -2.15
C ASN A 176 4.53 -3.10 -2.87
N LYS A 177 4.43 -2.66 -4.13
CA LYS A 177 5.58 -2.10 -4.85
C LYS A 177 6.14 -0.86 -4.13
N GLN A 178 5.27 0.04 -3.69
CA GLN A 178 5.65 1.25 -2.97
C GLN A 178 6.18 0.93 -1.56
N SER A 179 5.59 -0.06 -0.87
CA SER A 179 6.09 -0.58 0.41
C SER A 179 7.50 -1.16 0.27
N GLN A 180 7.77 -1.89 -0.81
CA GLN A 180 9.11 -2.39 -1.11
C GLN A 180 10.11 -1.24 -1.34
N GLU A 181 9.70 -0.18 -2.03
CA GLU A 181 10.56 0.99 -2.25
C GLU A 181 10.96 1.68 -0.94
N ILE A 182 9.99 1.95 -0.06
CA ILE A 182 10.29 2.58 1.24
C ILE A 182 11.04 1.64 2.17
N ALA A 183 10.69 0.34 2.20
CA ALA A 183 11.38 -0.65 3.02
C ALA A 183 12.87 -0.75 2.67
N GLN A 184 13.19 -0.82 1.37
CA GLN A 184 14.58 -0.84 0.90
C GLN A 184 15.33 0.45 1.24
N ALA A 185 14.69 1.62 1.06
CA ALA A 185 15.28 2.91 1.39
C ALA A 185 15.58 3.02 2.89
N VAL A 186 14.61 2.67 3.75
CA VAL A 186 14.77 2.65 5.21
C VAL A 186 15.87 1.66 5.62
N HIS A 187 15.80 0.44 5.13
CA HIS A 187 16.75 -0.63 5.49
C HIS A 187 18.21 -0.27 5.11
N LYS A 188 18.41 0.26 3.93
CA LYS A 188 19.72 0.78 3.46
C LYS A 188 20.25 1.89 4.38
N ASN A 189 19.40 2.84 4.76
CA ASN A 189 19.79 3.95 5.63
C ASN A 189 20.04 3.50 7.08
N LEU A 190 19.34 2.47 7.58
CA LEU A 190 19.64 1.83 8.86
C LEU A 190 21.06 1.24 8.87
N ILE A 191 21.42 0.47 7.83
CA ILE A 191 22.79 -0.07 7.70
C ILE A 191 23.82 1.06 7.73
N ALA A 192 23.62 2.09 6.91
CA ALA A 192 24.57 3.19 6.76
C ALA A 192 24.73 4.02 8.04
N SER A 193 23.63 4.26 8.77
CA SER A 193 23.63 5.05 10.00
C SER A 193 24.20 4.27 11.18
N LEU A 194 23.79 3.02 11.37
CA LEU A 194 24.27 2.19 12.49
C LEU A 194 25.77 1.88 12.41
N LYS A 195 26.34 1.77 11.21
CA LYS A 195 27.79 1.61 11.01
C LYS A 195 28.64 2.83 11.46
N LYS A 196 27.99 3.94 11.79
CA LYS A 196 28.65 5.18 12.28
C LYS A 196 28.52 5.35 13.80
N THR A 197 27.87 4.44 14.50
CA THR A 197 27.64 4.49 15.94
C THR A 197 28.68 3.70 16.74
N SER A 198 28.63 3.83 18.04
CA SER A 198 29.40 3.01 18.99
C SER A 198 29.14 1.49 18.80
N TYR A 199 27.98 1.12 18.22
CA TYR A 199 27.56 -0.26 17.95
C TYR A 199 28.02 -0.81 16.57
N ALA A 200 28.78 -0.07 15.79
CA ALA A 200 29.13 -0.37 14.38
C ALA A 200 29.62 -1.81 14.12
N LYS A 201 30.48 -2.34 15.02
CA LYS A 201 31.04 -3.70 14.90
C LYS A 201 30.03 -4.82 15.13
N ASN A 202 28.90 -4.52 15.73
CA ASN A 202 27.85 -5.48 16.08
C ASN A 202 26.61 -5.41 15.19
N VAL A 203 26.59 -4.51 14.21
CA VAL A 203 25.47 -4.29 13.31
C VAL A 203 25.19 -5.53 12.47
N VAL A 204 24.01 -6.07 12.59
CA VAL A 204 23.52 -7.20 11.79
C VAL A 204 22.25 -6.77 11.05
N SER A 205 22.30 -6.89 9.73
CA SER A 205 21.13 -6.69 8.87
C SER A 205 20.46 -8.04 8.61
N ARG A 206 19.15 -8.12 8.85
CA ARG A 206 18.34 -9.31 8.57
C ARG A 206 17.46 -9.14 7.32
N GLY A 207 17.58 -8.00 6.64
CA GLY A 207 16.95 -7.74 5.35
C GLY A 207 15.53 -7.20 5.43
N VAL A 208 14.95 -7.05 4.24
CA VAL A 208 13.53 -6.74 4.03
C VAL A 208 12.81 -8.06 3.77
N LYS A 209 11.70 -8.30 4.46
CA LYS A 209 10.94 -9.55 4.42
C LYS A 209 9.46 -9.30 4.28
N ALA A 210 8.73 -10.28 3.76
CA ALA A 210 7.29 -10.26 3.70
C ALA A 210 6.68 -11.00 4.91
N LYS A 211 5.69 -10.38 5.57
CA LYS A 211 4.98 -10.96 6.72
C LYS A 211 3.51 -10.60 6.70
N ASN A 212 2.68 -11.51 7.21
CA ASN A 212 1.25 -11.29 7.37
C ASN A 212 0.97 -10.63 8.73
N LEU A 213 1.32 -9.34 8.85
CA LEU A 213 1.09 -8.53 10.04
C LEU A 213 -0.18 -7.69 9.84
N PHE A 214 -1.05 -7.67 10.87
CA PHE A 214 -2.37 -7.03 10.82
C PHE A 214 -2.29 -5.57 10.34
N VAL A 215 -1.41 -4.78 10.93
CA VAL A 215 -1.26 -3.36 10.59
C VAL A 215 -0.75 -3.14 9.16
N LEU A 216 0.00 -4.08 8.59
CA LEU A 216 0.44 -4.02 7.20
C LEU A 216 -0.64 -4.51 6.24
N CYS A 217 -1.39 -5.54 6.62
CA CYS A 217 -2.46 -6.12 5.82
C CYS A 217 -3.60 -5.12 5.59
N TYR A 218 -3.96 -4.36 6.64
CA TYR A 218 -5.13 -3.49 6.63
C TYR A 218 -4.83 -1.99 6.64
N SER A 219 -3.60 -1.61 6.34
CA SER A 219 -3.26 -0.22 5.99
C SER A 219 -3.60 0.03 4.52
N PRO A 220 -4.57 0.92 4.20
CA PRO A 220 -4.97 1.20 2.83
C PRO A 220 -4.03 2.18 2.10
N MET A 221 -2.75 2.10 2.41
CA MET A 221 -1.64 2.84 1.81
C MET A 221 -0.36 1.99 1.86
N PRO A 222 0.74 2.40 1.19
CA PRO A 222 2.05 1.78 1.39
C PRO A 222 2.43 1.72 2.86
N ALA A 223 2.83 0.55 3.35
CA ALA A 223 3.07 0.30 4.77
C ALA A 223 4.32 -0.54 5.00
N ILE A 224 5.08 -0.18 6.03
CA ILE A 224 6.21 -0.96 6.53
C ILE A 224 6.15 -1.08 8.05
N LEU A 225 6.73 -2.17 8.59
CA LEU A 225 7.04 -2.31 10.01
C LEU A 225 8.55 -2.53 10.15
N VAL A 226 9.16 -1.79 11.07
CA VAL A 226 10.60 -1.83 11.30
C VAL A 226 10.88 -2.34 12.70
N GLU A 227 11.60 -3.46 12.76
CA GLU A 227 12.16 -4.02 13.98
C GLU A 227 13.57 -3.48 14.17
N LEU A 228 13.77 -2.65 15.18
CA LEU A 228 15.02 -1.91 15.41
C LEU A 228 16.18 -2.80 15.92
N GLY A 229 15.89 -4.02 16.35
CA GLY A 229 16.81 -5.01 16.91
C GLY A 229 16.08 -5.95 17.85
N TYR A 230 16.81 -6.73 18.64
CA TYR A 230 16.25 -7.73 19.57
C TYR A 230 16.50 -7.36 21.03
N MET A 231 15.44 -7.03 21.77
CA MET A 231 15.51 -6.81 23.24
C MET A 231 15.96 -8.06 24.02
N SER A 232 15.78 -9.24 23.43
CA SER A 232 16.27 -10.50 23.99
C SER A 232 17.80 -10.65 23.95
N ASN A 233 18.50 -9.87 23.13
CA ASN A 233 19.96 -9.84 23.06
C ASN A 233 20.50 -8.70 23.94
N VAL A 234 21.28 -9.04 24.95
CA VAL A 234 21.76 -8.08 25.96
C VAL A 234 22.57 -6.92 25.35
N ALA A 235 23.36 -7.18 24.33
CA ALA A 235 24.16 -6.13 23.68
C ALA A 235 23.28 -5.18 22.88
N GLU A 236 22.25 -5.69 22.17
CA GLU A 236 21.28 -4.86 21.46
C GLU A 236 20.38 -4.10 22.43
N GLU A 237 19.86 -4.75 23.46
CA GLU A 237 19.06 -4.09 24.50
C GLU A 237 19.78 -2.87 25.07
N ARG A 238 21.07 -3.04 25.45
CA ARG A 238 21.88 -1.93 25.97
C ARG A 238 22.03 -0.79 24.98
N PHE A 239 22.31 -1.09 23.73
CA PHE A 239 22.48 -0.09 22.68
C PHE A 239 21.15 0.64 22.37
N ILE A 240 20.08 -0.12 22.11
CA ILE A 240 18.75 0.42 21.74
C ILE A 240 18.17 1.33 22.83
N ASN A 241 18.52 1.11 24.09
CA ASN A 241 18.12 1.94 25.22
C ASN A 241 18.88 3.28 25.31
N THR A 242 19.89 3.53 24.47
CA THR A 242 20.65 4.80 24.46
C THR A 242 19.97 5.86 23.59
N ASP A 243 20.19 7.14 23.94
CA ASP A 243 19.71 8.25 23.10
C ASP A 243 20.41 8.29 21.74
N GLU A 244 21.70 7.89 21.68
CA GLU A 244 22.46 7.71 20.45
C GLU A 244 21.74 6.78 19.48
N ALA A 245 21.33 5.59 19.95
CA ALA A 245 20.65 4.61 19.12
C ALA A 245 19.29 5.12 18.65
N GLN A 246 18.46 5.62 19.57
CA GLN A 246 17.10 6.09 19.26
C GLN A 246 17.14 7.28 18.27
N SER A 247 18.11 8.18 18.42
CA SER A 247 18.31 9.30 17.49
C SER A 247 18.84 8.80 16.13
N THR A 248 19.73 7.80 16.13
CA THR A 248 20.26 7.18 14.91
C THR A 248 19.15 6.46 14.13
N PHE A 249 18.31 5.68 14.80
CA PHE A 249 17.15 5.02 14.19
C PHE A 249 16.20 6.05 13.58
N ALA A 250 15.81 7.07 14.34
CA ALA A 250 14.92 8.12 13.85
C ALA A 250 15.49 8.83 12.61
N ASN A 251 16.78 9.15 12.61
CA ASN A 251 17.45 9.77 11.46
C ASN A 251 17.50 8.82 10.26
N ALA A 252 17.78 7.53 10.45
CA ALA A 252 17.79 6.54 9.38
C ALA A 252 16.40 6.38 8.72
N LEU A 253 15.34 6.30 9.54
CA LEU A 253 13.95 6.29 9.08
C LEU A 253 13.62 7.58 8.30
N TYR A 254 14.06 8.74 8.80
CA TYR A 254 13.90 10.03 8.13
C TYR A 254 14.60 10.07 6.77
N GLN A 255 15.83 9.58 6.65
CA GLN A 255 16.55 9.53 5.36
C GLN A 255 15.83 8.58 4.36
N GLY A 256 15.33 7.44 4.83
CA GLY A 256 14.51 6.55 4.02
C GLY A 256 13.22 7.21 3.54
N PHE A 257 12.52 7.91 4.44
CA PHE A 257 11.35 8.73 4.10
C PHE A 257 11.67 9.81 3.06
N LYS A 258 12.77 10.55 3.23
CA LYS A 258 13.22 11.57 2.29
C LYS A 258 13.44 11.02 0.87
N GLU A 259 14.07 9.84 0.74
CA GLU A 259 14.26 9.17 -0.54
C GLU A 259 12.92 8.78 -1.17
N TYR A 260 11.99 8.25 -0.38
CA TYR A 260 10.66 7.85 -0.82
C TYR A 260 9.80 9.05 -1.24
N LYS A 261 9.73 10.11 -0.39
CA LYS A 261 8.95 11.33 -0.67
C LYS A 261 9.38 12.00 -1.97
N ARG A 262 10.70 12.06 -2.24
CA ARG A 262 11.22 12.58 -3.52
C ARG A 262 10.70 11.78 -4.73
N LYS A 263 10.59 10.45 -4.63
CA LYS A 263 10.03 9.62 -5.70
C LYS A 263 8.52 9.82 -5.82
N TRP A 264 7.84 9.95 -4.69
CA TRP A 264 6.40 10.24 -4.66
C TRP A 264 6.10 11.58 -5.34
N ASP A 265 6.82 12.66 -5.01
CA ASP A 265 6.68 13.97 -5.64
C ASP A 265 6.85 13.90 -7.17
N LYS A 266 7.87 13.17 -7.64
CA LYS A 266 8.07 12.97 -9.09
C LYS A 266 6.89 12.26 -9.75
N ARG A 267 6.31 11.25 -9.08
CA ARG A 267 5.11 10.56 -9.60
C ARG A 267 3.91 11.48 -9.69
N GLN A 268 3.72 12.37 -8.72
CA GLN A 268 2.60 13.34 -8.76
C GLN A 268 2.77 14.33 -9.93
N LEU A 269 3.96 14.85 -10.16
CA LEU A 269 4.25 15.74 -11.28
C LEU A 269 3.97 15.06 -12.63
N SER A 270 4.46 13.84 -12.85
CA SER A 270 4.24 13.11 -14.10
C SER A 270 2.76 12.79 -14.34
N ASN A 271 1.98 12.53 -13.29
CA ASN A 271 0.54 12.30 -13.42
C ASN A 271 -0.22 13.58 -13.80
N GLN A 272 0.24 14.76 -13.34
CA GLN A 272 -0.35 16.05 -13.71
C GLN A 272 -0.07 16.42 -15.17
N ASP A 273 1.14 16.15 -15.66
CA ASP A 273 1.50 16.42 -17.05
C ASP A 273 0.71 15.54 -18.03
N ASN A 274 0.44 14.29 -17.67
CA ASN A 274 -0.38 13.36 -18.45
C ASN A 274 -1.88 13.65 -18.37
N ALA A 275 -2.34 14.50 -17.44
CA ALA A 275 -3.73 14.86 -17.26
C ALA A 275 -4.13 16.18 -17.98
N LYS A 276 -3.18 16.88 -18.61
CA LYS A 276 -3.49 18.05 -19.46
C LYS A 276 -4.07 17.56 -20.77
N PRO A 277 -5.27 18.04 -21.20
CA PRO A 277 -5.82 17.71 -22.52
C PRO A 277 -4.87 18.30 -23.59
N ASP A 278 -4.63 17.53 -24.61
CA ASP A 278 -3.88 17.94 -25.82
C ASP A 278 -4.67 19.09 -26.52
N GLN A 279 -4.40 20.34 -26.14
CA GLN A 279 -4.84 21.51 -26.88
C GLN A 279 -3.72 21.88 -27.85
N GLN A 280 -3.73 21.22 -29.02
CA GLN A 280 -3.27 21.81 -30.30
C GLN A 280 -3.09 20.74 -31.37
N LYS A 281 -4.12 20.60 -32.19
CA LYS A 281 -3.99 20.35 -33.63
C LYS A 281 -5.38 20.37 -34.29
N ASP A 282 -5.96 21.56 -34.39
CA ASP A 282 -6.96 21.82 -35.41
C ASP A 282 -6.38 22.80 -36.40
N ASN A 283 -5.91 22.30 -37.51
CA ASN A 283 -5.83 22.99 -38.79
C ASN A 283 -5.72 21.95 -39.89
N ALA A 284 -6.87 21.47 -40.36
CA ALA A 284 -7.02 20.98 -41.73
C ALA A 284 -8.49 21.07 -42.15
N LYS A 285 -8.70 21.79 -43.23
CA LYS A 285 -9.85 22.23 -43.98
C LYS A 285 -10.77 21.08 -44.42
N PRO A 286 -12.07 21.32 -44.59
CA PRO A 286 -13.06 20.31 -44.97
C PRO A 286 -13.04 20.02 -46.49
N ALA A 287 -13.25 18.78 -46.83
CA ALA A 287 -13.62 18.37 -48.19
C ALA A 287 -14.81 17.39 -48.13
N GLU A 288 -15.70 17.62 -49.02
CA GLU A 288 -17.04 17.26 -49.35
C GLU A 288 -17.46 15.79 -49.27
N GLN A 289 -18.76 15.67 -49.14
CA GLN A 289 -19.64 14.49 -49.15
C GLN A 289 -19.56 13.67 -50.43
N ASP A 290 -19.70 12.35 -50.27
CA ASP A 290 -20.61 11.56 -51.11
C ASP A 290 -20.99 10.23 -50.47
N LYS A 291 -22.32 9.95 -50.39
CA LYS A 291 -22.96 8.64 -50.22
C LYS A 291 -23.41 8.17 -51.60
N PRO A 292 -23.61 6.88 -51.93
CA PRO A 292 -24.41 5.91 -51.18
C PRO A 292 -24.13 4.40 -51.48
N LYS A 293 -24.59 3.58 -50.51
CA LYS A 293 -25.35 2.30 -50.56
C LYS A 293 -24.84 1.03 -51.32
N PRO A 294 -25.41 -0.16 -51.07
CA PRO A 294 -24.69 -1.32 -50.55
C PRO A 294 -24.73 -2.54 -51.50
N SER A 295 -23.87 -3.54 -51.24
CA SER A 295 -24.16 -4.93 -51.60
C SER A 295 -23.10 -5.92 -51.09
N ASP A 296 -23.56 -6.91 -50.41
CA ASP A 296 -23.27 -8.35 -50.30
C ASP A 296 -21.89 -8.98 -50.62
N GLN A 297 -21.60 -9.90 -49.72
CA GLN A 297 -20.98 -11.22 -49.85
C GLN A 297 -19.46 -11.39 -49.74
N SER A 298 -19.14 -12.08 -48.61
CA SER A 298 -18.30 -13.28 -48.51
C SER A 298 -16.91 -13.29 -49.13
N THR A 299 -15.90 -13.46 -48.34
CA THR A 299 -15.02 -14.64 -48.22
C THR A 299 -13.77 -14.32 -47.42
N ASN A 300 -13.28 -15.37 -46.76
CA ASN A 300 -12.05 -15.50 -45.98
C ASN A 300 -10.84 -14.79 -46.60
N ASP A 301 -10.08 -14.07 -45.73
CA ASP A 301 -8.65 -14.32 -45.61
C ASP A 301 -8.07 -13.45 -44.49
N THR A 302 -7.22 -14.10 -43.68
CA THR A 302 -6.54 -13.50 -42.52
C THR A 302 -5.32 -12.69 -43.02
N PRO A 303 -5.11 -11.49 -42.46
CA PRO A 303 -3.76 -11.07 -42.14
C PRO A 303 -3.54 -10.76 -40.67
N LYS A 304 -2.50 -11.32 -40.12
CA LYS A 304 -1.91 -10.98 -38.83
C LYS A 304 -1.68 -9.46 -38.73
N GLN A 305 -2.42 -8.80 -37.84
CA GLN A 305 -2.06 -7.48 -37.32
C GLN A 305 -1.79 -7.60 -35.81
N GLN A 306 -0.67 -7.02 -35.40
CA GLN A 306 -0.22 -6.89 -34.04
C GLN A 306 -1.32 -6.27 -33.17
N ALA A 307 -1.80 -7.05 -32.20
CA ALA A 307 -2.84 -6.64 -31.28
C ALA A 307 -2.25 -5.78 -30.16
N THR A 308 -2.64 -4.53 -30.13
CA THR A 308 -2.72 -3.75 -28.88
C THR A 308 -3.83 -4.39 -28.04
N GLY A 309 -3.43 -5.21 -27.06
CA GLY A 309 -4.31 -6.13 -26.37
C GLY A 309 -5.39 -5.45 -25.55
N ASN A 310 -6.66 -5.60 -25.93
CA ASN A 310 -7.82 -5.31 -25.11
C ASN A 310 -7.83 -6.27 -23.92
N VAL A 311 -7.56 -5.72 -22.76
CA VAL A 311 -7.60 -6.43 -21.48
C VAL A 311 -9.03 -6.41 -20.96
N VAL A 312 -9.53 -7.57 -20.48
CA VAL A 312 -10.85 -7.71 -19.89
C VAL A 312 -10.72 -8.12 -18.43
N TRP A 313 -11.44 -7.43 -17.55
CA TRP A 313 -11.56 -7.76 -16.14
C TRP A 313 -12.89 -8.45 -15.86
N LYS A 314 -12.87 -9.50 -15.03
CA LYS A 314 -14.04 -10.24 -14.54
C LYS A 314 -13.91 -10.45 -13.02
N ILE A 315 -14.98 -10.83 -12.34
CA ILE A 315 -15.01 -11.11 -10.91
C ILE A 315 -14.98 -12.63 -10.72
N GLN A 316 -13.88 -13.20 -10.20
CA GLN A 316 -13.85 -14.58 -9.76
C GLN A 316 -14.54 -14.69 -8.39
N PHE A 317 -15.49 -15.63 -8.25
CA PHE A 317 -16.30 -15.75 -7.03
C PHE A 317 -16.40 -17.17 -6.49
N LEU A 318 -16.11 -18.19 -7.31
CA LEU A 318 -16.22 -19.57 -6.90
C LEU A 318 -15.10 -20.42 -7.52
N THR A 319 -14.67 -21.46 -6.81
CA THR A 319 -13.74 -22.48 -7.31
C THR A 319 -14.32 -23.86 -7.01
N SER A 320 -14.28 -24.77 -7.99
CA SER A 320 -14.78 -26.14 -7.85
C SER A 320 -13.85 -27.13 -8.55
N SER A 321 -13.72 -28.33 -8.02
CA SER A 321 -13.05 -29.45 -8.69
C SER A 321 -13.95 -30.13 -9.74
N LYS A 322 -15.25 -29.85 -9.75
CA LYS A 322 -16.22 -30.34 -10.72
C LYS A 322 -16.72 -29.22 -11.59
N LEU A 323 -16.96 -29.49 -12.87
CA LEU A 323 -17.64 -28.55 -13.76
C LEU A 323 -19.11 -28.41 -13.31
N LEU A 324 -19.50 -27.16 -13.00
CA LEU A 324 -20.88 -26.80 -12.66
C LEU A 324 -21.61 -26.29 -13.91
N ASN A 325 -22.84 -26.75 -14.11
CA ASN A 325 -23.69 -26.37 -15.23
C ASN A 325 -24.18 -24.92 -15.07
N GLU A 326 -24.58 -24.32 -16.18
CA GLU A 326 -25.23 -23.00 -16.18
C GLU A 326 -26.53 -23.07 -15.34
N GLY A 327 -26.74 -22.07 -14.48
CA GLY A 327 -27.85 -22.03 -13.54
C GLY A 327 -27.68 -22.88 -12.27
N SER A 328 -26.47 -23.41 -12.02
CA SER A 328 -26.18 -24.18 -10.80
C SER A 328 -26.56 -23.39 -9.52
N PRO A 329 -27.20 -24.06 -8.52
CA PRO A 329 -27.57 -23.42 -7.25
C PRO A 329 -26.37 -22.78 -6.52
N GLU A 330 -25.16 -23.33 -6.73
CA GLU A 330 -23.92 -22.81 -6.18
C GLU A 330 -23.59 -21.39 -6.64
N PHE A 331 -24.16 -20.92 -7.77
CA PHE A 331 -24.00 -19.56 -8.26
C PHE A 331 -24.91 -18.54 -7.57
N LYS A 332 -25.81 -18.99 -6.69
CA LYS A 332 -26.73 -18.13 -5.92
C LYS A 332 -27.46 -17.10 -6.78
N GLY A 333 -27.89 -17.51 -7.98
CA GLY A 333 -28.62 -16.66 -8.92
C GLY A 333 -27.78 -15.67 -9.73
N LEU A 334 -26.45 -15.75 -9.67
CA LEU A 334 -25.60 -14.99 -10.59
C LEU A 334 -25.68 -15.56 -12.01
N SER A 335 -26.00 -14.73 -12.99
CA SER A 335 -26.02 -15.05 -14.42
C SER A 335 -25.80 -13.77 -15.22
N PRO A 336 -25.07 -13.80 -16.36
CA PRO A 336 -24.32 -14.96 -16.89
C PRO A 336 -23.03 -15.22 -16.12
N VAL A 337 -22.68 -16.49 -15.98
CA VAL A 337 -21.43 -16.93 -15.36
C VAL A 337 -20.53 -17.54 -16.41
N SER A 338 -19.25 -17.22 -16.39
CA SER A 338 -18.22 -17.86 -17.19
C SER A 338 -17.19 -18.53 -16.28
N TYR A 339 -16.36 -19.40 -16.84
CA TYR A 339 -15.28 -20.05 -16.07
C TYR A 339 -13.99 -20.13 -16.88
N TYR A 340 -12.91 -20.36 -16.17
CA TYR A 340 -11.63 -20.77 -16.73
C TYR A 340 -11.05 -21.91 -15.89
N LYS A 341 -10.15 -22.70 -16.48
CA LYS A 341 -9.51 -23.83 -15.81
C LYS A 341 -8.08 -23.44 -15.38
N GLU A 342 -7.71 -23.76 -14.14
CA GLU A 342 -6.35 -23.61 -13.65
C GLU A 342 -5.96 -24.87 -12.87
N GLY A 343 -5.09 -25.69 -13.46
CA GLY A 343 -4.84 -27.04 -13.00
C GLY A 343 -6.11 -27.90 -13.10
N ASP A 344 -6.47 -28.60 -12.03
CA ASP A 344 -7.68 -29.43 -11.96
C ASP A 344 -8.91 -28.68 -11.44
N LEU A 345 -8.83 -27.37 -11.30
CA LEU A 345 -9.89 -26.55 -10.73
C LEU A 345 -10.58 -25.69 -11.79
N TYR A 346 -11.91 -25.62 -11.73
CA TYR A 346 -12.77 -24.69 -12.45
C TYR A 346 -12.98 -23.44 -11.60
N LYS A 347 -12.65 -22.28 -12.15
CA LYS A 347 -12.78 -20.98 -11.49
C LYS A 347 -13.84 -20.15 -12.18
N TYR A 348 -14.93 -19.86 -11.46
CA TYR A 348 -16.11 -19.21 -12.01
C TYR A 348 -16.02 -17.71 -11.87
N THR A 349 -16.42 -17.00 -12.94
CA THR A 349 -16.33 -15.54 -13.03
C THR A 349 -17.67 -14.94 -13.44
N TYR A 350 -17.89 -13.70 -12.96
CA TYR A 350 -19.09 -12.91 -13.24
C TYR A 350 -18.71 -11.48 -13.66
N GLY A 351 -19.54 -10.86 -14.52
CA GLY A 351 -19.30 -9.53 -15.02
C GLY A 351 -18.12 -9.43 -16.00
N SER A 352 -18.01 -8.28 -16.65
CA SER A 352 -16.94 -7.98 -17.60
C SER A 352 -16.77 -6.48 -17.76
N ALA A 353 -15.53 -5.96 -17.66
CA ALA A 353 -15.24 -4.55 -17.86
C ALA A 353 -13.81 -4.36 -18.38
N PRO A 354 -13.51 -3.26 -19.10
CA PRO A 354 -12.17 -2.97 -19.58
C PRO A 354 -11.19 -2.59 -18.47
N THR A 355 -11.68 -2.23 -17.28
CA THR A 355 -10.88 -1.90 -16.10
C THR A 355 -11.47 -2.57 -14.87
N SER A 356 -10.65 -2.83 -13.85
CA SER A 356 -11.14 -3.35 -12.55
C SER A 356 -12.14 -2.40 -11.87
N ARG A 357 -12.00 -1.08 -12.06
CA ARG A 357 -12.94 -0.07 -11.55
C ARG A 357 -14.32 -0.18 -12.18
N GLY A 358 -14.39 -0.58 -13.45
CA GLY A 358 -15.65 -0.80 -14.15
C GLY A 358 -16.50 -1.93 -13.56
N LEU A 359 -15.92 -2.78 -12.70
CA LEU A 359 -16.62 -3.87 -12.02
C LEU A 359 -17.11 -3.51 -10.61
N ASN A 360 -16.94 -2.30 -10.13
CA ASN A 360 -17.20 -1.96 -8.71
C ASN A 360 -18.66 -2.21 -8.28
N THR A 361 -19.62 -1.97 -9.16
CA THR A 361 -21.05 -2.21 -8.88
C THR A 361 -21.34 -3.70 -8.81
N GLU A 362 -20.88 -4.46 -9.79
CA GLU A 362 -21.00 -5.92 -9.86
C GLU A 362 -20.23 -6.59 -8.72
N LEU A 363 -19.05 -6.09 -8.39
CA LEU A 363 -18.22 -6.62 -7.29
C LEU A 363 -18.96 -6.48 -5.95
N LYS A 364 -19.62 -5.34 -5.67
CA LYS A 364 -20.44 -5.19 -4.46
C LYS A 364 -21.58 -6.21 -4.40
N LYS A 365 -22.26 -6.42 -5.52
CA LYS A 365 -23.34 -7.43 -5.63
C LYS A 365 -22.79 -8.85 -5.40
N VAL A 366 -21.68 -9.19 -6.05
CA VAL A 366 -21.10 -10.53 -5.97
C VAL A 366 -20.50 -10.82 -4.60
N THR A 367 -19.81 -9.86 -3.99
CA THR A 367 -19.22 -10.02 -2.65
C THR A 367 -20.26 -10.17 -1.54
N ALA A 368 -21.45 -9.60 -1.72
CA ALA A 368 -22.56 -9.83 -0.79
C ALA A 368 -23.03 -11.32 -0.77
N LEU A 369 -22.87 -12.02 -1.88
CA LEU A 369 -23.22 -13.44 -2.02
C LEU A 369 -22.01 -14.36 -1.77
N PHE A 370 -20.82 -13.90 -2.12
CA PHE A 370 -19.55 -14.60 -2.09
C PHE A 370 -18.46 -13.69 -1.51
N PRO A 371 -18.26 -13.66 -0.20
CA PRO A 371 -17.33 -12.72 0.46
C PRO A 371 -15.88 -12.82 -0.02
N GLY A 372 -15.49 -13.95 -0.63
CA GLY A 372 -14.16 -14.17 -1.21
C GLY A 372 -14.01 -13.79 -2.69
N ALA A 373 -15.00 -13.14 -3.30
CA ALA A 373 -14.94 -12.75 -4.70
C ALA A 373 -13.95 -11.58 -4.94
N PHE A 374 -13.20 -11.66 -6.06
CA PHE A 374 -12.17 -10.67 -6.40
C PHE A 374 -12.03 -10.48 -7.92
N PRO A 375 -11.56 -9.31 -8.39
CA PRO A 375 -11.32 -9.07 -9.81
C PRO A 375 -10.14 -9.88 -10.34
N VAL A 376 -10.28 -10.44 -11.54
CA VAL A 376 -9.26 -11.16 -12.30
C VAL A 376 -9.15 -10.58 -13.71
N LYS A 377 -7.96 -10.63 -14.28
CA LYS A 377 -7.61 -10.01 -15.56
C LYS A 377 -7.38 -11.07 -16.63
N PHE A 378 -7.89 -10.82 -17.84
CA PHE A 378 -7.72 -11.69 -19.00
C PHE A 378 -7.18 -10.91 -20.18
N ASP A 379 -6.41 -11.60 -21.05
CA ASP A 379 -6.00 -11.08 -22.35
C ASP A 379 -7.16 -11.16 -23.36
N ALA A 380 -6.90 -10.65 -24.58
CA ALA A 380 -7.88 -10.69 -25.66
C ALA A 380 -8.30 -12.12 -26.08
N ASN A 381 -7.48 -13.13 -25.76
CA ASN A 381 -7.73 -14.53 -26.07
C ASN A 381 -8.48 -15.25 -24.94
N GLY A 382 -8.83 -14.54 -23.88
CA GLY A 382 -9.52 -15.12 -22.72
C GLY A 382 -8.61 -15.89 -21.76
N ASN A 383 -7.29 -15.80 -21.88
CA ASN A 383 -6.36 -16.38 -20.95
C ASN A 383 -6.16 -15.48 -19.74
N ARG A 384 -6.11 -16.08 -18.56
CA ARG A 384 -5.85 -15.34 -17.33
C ARG A 384 -4.44 -14.76 -17.34
N ILE A 385 -4.32 -13.47 -17.17
CA ILE A 385 -3.04 -12.79 -16.94
C ILE A 385 -2.75 -12.97 -15.44
N LYS A 386 -1.71 -13.77 -15.12
CA LYS A 386 -1.16 -13.87 -13.76
C LYS A 386 -0.26 -12.65 -13.56
N ASN A 387 -0.50 -11.94 -12.47
CA ASN A 387 0.38 -10.84 -12.07
C ASN A 387 1.60 -11.39 -11.36
#